data_d400784c8cbc24fbb26ed6b696cee93f
#
_entry.id   d400784c8cbc24fbb26ed6b696cee93f
#
_cell.length_a   1.000
_cell.length_b   1.000
_cell.length_c   1.000
_cell.angle_alpha   90.00
_cell.angle_beta   90.00
_cell.angle_gamma   90.00
#
_symmetry.space_group_name_H-M   'P 1'
#
loop_
_entity.id
_entity.type
_entity.pdbx_description
1 polymer ?
#
loop_
_entity_poly.entity_id
_entity_poly.type
_entity_poly.pdbx_seq_one_letter_code
_entity_poly.pdbx_strand_id
1 'polypeptide(L)'
;VSRWTVDRIGAQAKAAAALGIPCVALFPNTPGHLRTERAEEALNPDNLICRAVKAVKDACPEIGVLTDVALDPYTAHGHDGLVDARGCVLNDETTKVLVEQALVQAEAGADIVAPSDMMDGRVGAIRAGLE
;
A
#
# COMPACT_ATOMS: atom_id res chain seq x y z
N VAL A 1 11.26 9.70 -13.88
CA VAL A 1 9.99 8.98 -13.68
C VAL A 1 8.91 9.98 -13.34
N SER A 2 7.78 9.94 -14.06
CA SER A 2 6.62 10.80 -13.76
C SER A 2 5.85 10.23 -12.57
N ARG A 3 5.38 11.12 -11.68
CA ARG A 3 4.45 10.78 -10.60
C ARG A 3 3.11 11.38 -10.89
N TRP A 4 2.05 10.66 -10.59
CA TRP A 4 0.69 11.09 -10.84
C TRP A 4 -0.03 11.43 -9.54
N THR A 5 -0.82 12.49 -9.58
CA THR A 5 -1.71 12.89 -8.48
C THR A 5 -3.01 12.08 -8.54
N VAL A 6 -3.74 12.02 -7.42
CA VAL A 6 -4.99 11.24 -7.32
C VAL A 6 -6.02 11.65 -8.39
N ASP A 7 -6.11 12.95 -8.70
CA ASP A 7 -7.01 13.47 -9.74
C ASP A 7 -6.62 13.06 -11.17
N ARG A 8 -5.37 12.63 -11.40
CA ARG A 8 -4.86 12.25 -12.73
C ARG A 8 -4.64 10.76 -12.90
N ILE A 9 -4.52 9.99 -11.82
CA ILE A 9 -4.15 8.57 -11.90
C ILE A 9 -5.20 7.75 -12.63
N GLY A 10 -6.49 8.09 -12.50
CA GLY A 10 -7.57 7.42 -13.20
C GLY A 10 -7.45 7.50 -14.74
N ALA A 11 -7.02 8.65 -15.27
CA ALA A 11 -6.78 8.81 -16.70
C ALA A 11 -5.59 7.95 -17.18
N GLN A 12 -4.56 7.80 -16.33
CA GLN A 12 -3.42 6.94 -16.64
C GLN A 12 -3.81 5.46 -16.64
N ALA A 13 -4.67 5.04 -15.72
CA ALA A 13 -5.21 3.69 -15.68
C ALA A 13 -6.01 3.37 -16.95
N LYS A 14 -6.87 4.29 -17.41
CA LYS A 14 -7.58 4.14 -18.70
C LYS A 14 -6.62 4.02 -19.88
N ALA A 15 -5.56 4.83 -19.93
CA ALA A 15 -4.55 4.75 -20.98
C ALA A 15 -3.82 3.41 -20.97
N ALA A 16 -3.49 2.88 -19.79
CA ALA A 16 -2.89 1.56 -19.63
C ALA A 16 -3.82 0.44 -20.11
N ALA A 17 -5.09 0.47 -19.71
CA ALA A 17 -6.10 -0.49 -20.16
C ALA A 17 -6.29 -0.47 -21.69
N ALA A 18 -6.30 0.72 -22.31
CA ALA A 18 -6.39 0.86 -23.76
C ALA A 18 -5.20 0.22 -24.52
N LEU A 19 -4.06 0.06 -23.85
CA LEU A 19 -2.88 -0.63 -24.38
C LEU A 19 -2.90 -2.15 -24.09
N GLY A 20 -3.99 -2.66 -23.49
CA GLY A 20 -4.12 -4.07 -23.13
C GLY A 20 -3.39 -4.46 -21.83
N ILE A 21 -2.99 -3.50 -21.00
CA ILE A 21 -2.37 -3.78 -19.69
C ILE A 21 -3.48 -4.19 -18.71
N PRO A 22 -3.46 -5.41 -18.18
CA PRO A 22 -4.56 -5.93 -17.36
C PRO A 22 -4.51 -5.45 -15.90
N CYS A 23 -3.35 -5.01 -15.41
CA CYS A 23 -3.14 -4.64 -14.01
C CYS A 23 -2.10 -3.54 -13.89
N VAL A 24 -2.32 -2.61 -12.96
CA VAL A 24 -1.35 -1.56 -12.60
C VAL A 24 -0.93 -1.70 -11.14
N ALA A 25 0.36 -1.48 -10.87
CA ALA A 25 0.89 -1.45 -9.51
C ALA A 25 1.04 0.00 -9.04
N LEU A 26 0.52 0.29 -7.84
CA LEU A 26 0.55 1.62 -7.25
C LEU A 26 1.48 1.68 -6.05
N PHE A 27 2.36 2.68 -6.03
CA PHE A 27 3.30 2.96 -4.95
C PHE A 27 3.10 4.39 -4.46
N PRO A 28 2.85 4.63 -3.16
CA PRO A 28 2.62 5.98 -2.66
C PRO A 28 3.93 6.75 -2.46
N ASN A 29 3.88 8.05 -2.70
CA ASN A 29 4.90 8.98 -2.22
C ASN A 29 4.32 9.79 -1.07
N THR A 30 4.24 9.18 0.10
CA THR A 30 3.66 9.78 1.29
C THR A 30 4.41 11.05 1.70
N PRO A 31 3.73 12.19 1.94
CA PRO A 31 4.36 13.41 2.44
C PRO A 31 5.13 13.17 3.75
N GLY A 32 6.30 13.82 3.89
CA GLY A 32 7.17 13.60 5.05
C GLY A 32 6.51 13.85 6.42
N HIS A 33 5.61 14.82 6.50
CA HIS A 33 4.89 15.13 7.74
C HIS A 33 3.87 14.07 8.20
N LEU A 34 3.53 13.11 7.31
CA LEU A 34 2.66 11.97 7.61
C LEU A 34 3.46 10.68 7.89
N ARG A 35 4.79 10.75 7.81
CA ARG A 35 5.66 9.62 8.16
C ARG A 35 6.02 9.70 9.63
N THR A 36 5.78 8.61 10.35
CA THR A 36 6.04 8.51 11.79
C THR A 36 6.87 7.27 12.10
N GLU A 37 7.32 7.12 13.33
CA GLU A 37 8.08 5.92 13.73
C GLU A 37 7.22 4.65 13.74
N ARG A 38 5.90 4.79 13.87
CA ARG A 38 4.97 3.67 13.94
C ARG A 38 4.10 3.49 12.70
N ALA A 39 4.32 4.31 11.67
CA ALA A 39 3.65 4.20 10.37
C ALA A 39 2.10 4.26 10.42
N GLU A 40 1.52 5.05 11.32
CA GLU A 40 0.06 5.12 11.53
C GLU A 40 -0.71 5.49 10.25
N GLU A 41 -0.10 6.28 9.36
CA GLU A 41 -0.71 6.66 8.08
C GLU A 41 -0.97 5.44 7.17
N ALA A 42 -0.23 4.34 7.33
CA ALA A 42 -0.48 3.10 6.59
C ALA A 42 -1.88 2.52 6.87
N LEU A 43 -2.42 2.77 8.06
CA LEU A 43 -3.72 2.28 8.52
C LEU A 43 -4.87 3.27 8.33
N ASN A 44 -4.58 4.47 7.82
CA ASN A 44 -5.61 5.46 7.52
C ASN A 44 -6.36 5.06 6.24
N PRO A 45 -7.69 4.79 6.29
CA PRO A 45 -8.48 4.38 5.12
C PRO A 45 -8.60 5.46 4.04
N ASP A 46 -8.25 6.70 4.37
CA ASP A 46 -8.19 7.84 3.44
C ASP A 46 -6.78 8.28 3.09
N ASN A 47 -5.77 7.43 3.33
CA ASN A 47 -4.40 7.71 2.94
C ASN A 47 -4.24 7.82 1.41
N LEU A 48 -3.08 8.28 0.97
CA LEU A 48 -2.81 8.55 -0.44
C LEU A 48 -3.07 7.33 -1.34
N ILE A 49 -2.63 6.14 -0.91
CA ILE A 49 -2.77 4.92 -1.73
C ILE A 49 -4.23 4.48 -1.83
N CYS A 50 -4.98 4.52 -0.73
CA CYS A 50 -6.40 4.16 -0.73
C CYS A 50 -7.23 5.09 -1.61
N ARG A 51 -6.95 6.39 -1.57
CA ARG A 51 -7.60 7.37 -2.47
C ARG A 51 -7.22 7.13 -3.93
N ALA A 52 -5.97 6.77 -4.21
CA ALA A 52 -5.52 6.44 -5.56
C ALA A 52 -6.20 5.17 -6.11
N VAL A 53 -6.32 4.12 -5.27
CA VAL A 53 -7.03 2.88 -5.62
C VAL A 53 -8.49 3.20 -5.98
N LYS A 54 -9.20 3.93 -5.11
CA LYS A 54 -10.59 4.35 -5.37
C LYS A 54 -10.70 5.12 -6.70
N ALA A 55 -9.82 6.08 -6.93
CA ALA A 55 -9.82 6.89 -8.16
C ALA A 55 -9.57 6.05 -9.43
N VAL A 56 -8.70 5.05 -9.36
CA VAL A 56 -8.46 4.10 -10.47
C VAL A 56 -9.68 3.24 -10.71
N LYS A 57 -10.25 2.63 -9.67
CA LYS A 57 -11.44 1.76 -9.78
C LYS A 57 -12.67 2.52 -10.26
N ASP A 58 -12.86 3.78 -9.85
CA ASP A 58 -13.94 4.63 -10.33
C ASP A 58 -13.78 4.98 -11.84
N ALA A 59 -12.55 5.24 -12.27
CA ALA A 59 -12.29 5.62 -13.66
C ALA A 59 -12.24 4.42 -14.62
N CYS A 60 -11.76 3.26 -14.18
CA CYS A 60 -11.49 2.06 -14.98
C CYS A 60 -11.73 0.80 -14.12
N PRO A 61 -13.00 0.41 -13.86
CA PRO A 61 -13.33 -0.69 -12.95
C PRO A 61 -12.73 -2.05 -13.36
N GLU A 62 -12.50 -2.25 -14.65
CA GLU A 62 -12.00 -3.50 -15.24
C GLU A 62 -10.50 -3.72 -15.04
N ILE A 63 -9.70 -2.66 -14.80
CA ILE A 63 -8.26 -2.83 -14.61
C ILE A 63 -7.96 -3.36 -13.20
N GLY A 64 -7.09 -4.36 -13.12
CA GLY A 64 -6.59 -4.84 -11.84
C GLY A 64 -5.70 -3.80 -11.16
N VAL A 65 -5.81 -3.68 -9.84
CA VAL A 65 -4.97 -2.79 -9.03
C VAL A 65 -4.19 -3.62 -8.02
N LEU A 66 -2.87 -3.56 -8.12
CA LEU A 66 -1.94 -4.13 -7.16
C LEU A 66 -1.41 -3.02 -6.25
N THR A 67 -1.42 -3.27 -4.95
CA THR A 67 -0.81 -2.38 -3.96
C THR A 67 0.32 -3.07 -3.21
N ASP A 68 1.33 -2.31 -2.86
CA ASP A 68 2.45 -2.74 -2.03
C ASP A 68 2.06 -2.77 -0.56
N VAL A 69 2.43 -3.84 0.16
CA VAL A 69 2.26 -3.94 1.62
C VAL A 69 3.64 -3.91 2.26
N ALA A 70 4.05 -2.74 2.71
CA ALA A 70 5.29 -2.47 3.42
C ALA A 70 5.16 -1.12 4.15
N LEU A 71 5.98 -0.86 5.16
CA LEU A 71 5.84 0.34 5.98
C LEU A 71 6.83 1.46 5.62
N ASP A 72 7.84 1.21 4.77
CA ASP A 72 8.84 2.22 4.40
C ASP A 72 8.26 3.52 3.81
N PRO A 73 7.13 3.54 3.06
CA PRO A 73 6.51 4.78 2.64
C PRO A 73 5.91 5.61 3.79
N TYR A 74 5.73 5.01 4.96
CA TYR A 74 5.00 5.59 6.10
C TYR A 74 5.87 5.76 7.35
N THR A 75 7.08 5.17 7.38
CA THR A 75 8.01 5.31 8.49
C THR A 75 8.91 6.54 8.33
N ALA A 76 9.21 7.21 9.46
CA ALA A 76 10.13 8.34 9.49
C ALA A 76 11.59 7.93 9.23
N HIS A 77 11.95 6.72 9.67
CA HIS A 77 13.30 6.14 9.48
C HIS A 77 13.48 5.42 8.15
N GLY A 78 12.41 5.21 7.35
CA GLY A 78 12.48 4.61 6.02
C GLY A 78 12.67 3.10 5.98
N HIS A 79 12.58 2.40 7.13
CA HIS A 79 12.58 0.94 7.19
C HIS A 79 11.19 0.38 6.90
N ASP A 80 11.11 -0.79 6.30
CA ASP A 80 9.87 -1.50 5.94
C ASP A 80 9.17 -2.20 7.12
N GLY A 81 9.78 -2.16 8.32
CA GLY A 81 9.23 -2.65 9.56
C GLY A 81 9.35 -1.65 10.71
N LEU A 82 8.63 -1.92 11.80
CA LEU A 82 8.76 -1.17 13.04
C LEU A 82 10.11 -1.49 13.72
N VAL A 83 10.72 -0.50 14.31
CA VAL A 83 12.02 -0.62 15.01
C VAL A 83 11.89 -0.19 16.46
N ASP A 84 12.62 -0.88 17.35
CA ASP A 84 12.73 -0.51 18.77
C ASP A 84 13.77 0.62 18.97
N ALA A 85 13.89 1.08 20.21
CA ALA A 85 14.84 2.15 20.57
C ALA A 85 16.33 1.76 20.35
N ARG A 86 16.62 0.47 20.15
CA ARG A 86 17.97 -0.04 19.85
C ARG A 86 18.21 -0.22 18.35
N GLY A 87 17.20 0.04 17.52
CA GLY A 87 17.25 -0.17 16.08
C GLY A 87 16.98 -1.62 15.64
N CYS A 88 16.45 -2.46 16.53
CA CYS A 88 16.07 -3.82 16.17
C CYS A 88 14.67 -3.85 15.55
N VAL A 89 14.51 -4.62 14.48
CA VAL A 89 13.23 -4.79 13.80
C VAL A 89 12.30 -5.67 14.64
N LEU A 90 11.08 -5.20 14.83
CA LEU A 90 10.04 -5.88 15.61
C LEU A 90 9.16 -6.71 14.67
N ASN A 91 9.58 -7.94 14.36
CA ASN A 91 8.93 -8.81 13.37
C ASN A 91 7.43 -9.00 13.63
N ASP A 92 7.06 -9.48 14.80
CA ASP A 92 5.69 -9.87 15.11
C ASP A 92 4.74 -8.68 15.21
N GLU A 93 5.23 -7.55 15.73
CA GLU A 93 4.46 -6.30 15.78
C GLU A 93 4.26 -5.74 14.38
N THR A 94 5.31 -5.74 13.56
CA THR A 94 5.24 -5.30 12.16
C THR A 94 4.25 -6.16 11.38
N THR A 95 4.29 -7.48 11.53
CA THR A 95 3.39 -8.40 10.83
C THR A 95 1.92 -8.09 11.12
N LYS A 96 1.57 -7.73 12.37
CA LYS A 96 0.20 -7.32 12.71
C LYS A 96 -0.22 -6.06 11.96
N VAL A 97 0.66 -5.06 11.91
CA VAL A 97 0.39 -3.81 11.18
C VAL A 97 0.26 -4.05 9.67
N LEU A 98 1.07 -4.96 9.10
CA LEU A 98 0.98 -5.32 7.68
C LEU A 98 -0.36 -6.00 7.34
N VAL A 99 -0.89 -6.84 8.25
CA VAL A 99 -2.24 -7.42 8.08
C VAL A 99 -3.30 -6.32 8.02
N GLU A 100 -3.27 -5.38 8.96
CA GLU A 100 -4.21 -4.25 8.97
C GLU A 100 -4.05 -3.37 7.73
N GLN A 101 -2.83 -3.09 7.29
CA GLN A 101 -2.56 -2.34 6.06
C GLN A 101 -3.16 -3.05 4.84
N ALA A 102 -2.99 -4.37 4.73
CA ALA A 102 -3.56 -5.15 3.63
C ALA A 102 -5.10 -5.10 3.62
N LEU A 103 -5.74 -5.18 4.79
CA LEU A 103 -7.19 -5.04 4.93
C LEU A 103 -7.68 -3.67 4.48
N VAL A 104 -7.04 -2.60 4.93
CA VAL A 104 -7.38 -1.22 4.54
C VAL A 104 -7.26 -1.03 3.02
N GLN A 105 -6.22 -1.58 2.40
CA GLN A 105 -6.02 -1.51 0.94
C GLN A 105 -7.06 -2.34 0.18
N ALA A 106 -7.40 -3.54 0.67
CA ALA A 106 -8.42 -4.39 0.07
C ALA A 106 -9.81 -3.73 0.16
N GLU A 107 -10.17 -3.14 1.30
CA GLU A 107 -11.41 -2.37 1.47
C GLU A 107 -11.47 -1.15 0.54
N ALA A 108 -10.35 -0.53 0.22
CA ALA A 108 -10.28 0.56 -0.75
C ALA A 108 -10.50 0.10 -2.20
N GLY A 109 -10.42 -1.21 -2.48
CA GLY A 109 -10.67 -1.82 -3.78
C GLY A 109 -9.42 -2.39 -4.48
N ALA A 110 -8.31 -2.60 -3.77
CA ALA A 110 -7.16 -3.31 -4.33
C ALA A 110 -7.53 -4.77 -4.65
N ASP A 111 -7.17 -5.22 -5.86
CA ASP A 111 -7.42 -6.59 -6.29
C ASP A 111 -6.29 -7.54 -5.86
N ILE A 112 -5.08 -7.01 -5.70
CA ILE A 112 -3.89 -7.76 -5.32
C ILE A 112 -3.13 -6.95 -4.26
N VAL A 113 -2.75 -7.60 -3.17
CA VAL A 113 -1.81 -7.06 -2.19
C VAL A 113 -0.49 -7.82 -2.30
N ALA A 114 0.63 -7.09 -2.38
CA ALA A 114 1.95 -7.64 -2.63
C ALA A 114 2.91 -7.24 -1.51
N PRO A 115 3.09 -8.07 -0.45
CA PRO A 115 4.00 -7.75 0.64
C PRO A 115 5.45 -7.80 0.17
N SER A 116 6.11 -6.66 0.13
CA SER A 116 7.50 -6.48 -0.30
C SER A 116 8.48 -6.31 0.87
N ASP A 117 7.98 -6.24 2.09
CA ASP A 117 8.75 -6.24 3.32
C ASP A 117 9.50 -7.58 3.55
N MET A 118 10.25 -7.68 4.63
CA MET A 118 11.07 -8.87 4.95
C MET A 118 10.67 -9.56 6.26
N MET A 119 9.44 -9.35 6.76
CA MET A 119 8.99 -9.97 8.01
C MET A 119 8.68 -11.46 7.82
N ASP A 120 9.15 -12.29 8.76
CA ASP A 120 8.85 -13.72 8.76
C ASP A 120 7.36 -13.98 9.01
N GLY A 121 6.77 -14.88 8.25
CA GLY A 121 5.38 -15.31 8.42
C GLY A 121 4.30 -14.35 7.90
N ARG A 122 4.67 -13.16 7.39
CA ARG A 122 3.73 -12.12 6.95
C ARG A 122 2.74 -12.56 5.87
N VAL A 123 3.21 -13.35 4.90
CA VAL A 123 2.34 -13.79 3.79
C VAL A 123 1.18 -14.65 4.32
N GLY A 124 1.49 -15.61 5.20
CA GLY A 124 0.48 -16.45 5.84
C GLY A 124 -0.48 -15.65 6.73
N ALA A 125 0.05 -14.67 7.50
CA ALA A 125 -0.76 -13.83 8.36
C ALA A 125 -1.69 -12.91 7.56
N ILE A 126 -1.20 -12.26 6.51
CA ILE A 126 -2.00 -11.41 5.61
C ILE A 126 -3.08 -12.26 4.93
N ARG A 127 -2.73 -13.44 4.44
CA ARG A 127 -3.68 -14.35 3.81
C ARG A 127 -4.83 -14.73 4.74
N ALA A 128 -4.50 -15.10 5.98
CA ALA A 128 -5.50 -15.44 6.99
C ALA A 128 -6.38 -14.24 7.38
N GLY A 129 -5.84 -13.03 7.34
CA GLY A 129 -6.60 -11.80 7.60
C GLY A 129 -7.58 -11.43 6.49
N LEU A 130 -7.28 -11.79 5.23
CA LEU A 130 -8.09 -11.47 4.06
C LEU A 130 -9.20 -12.51 3.80
N GLU A 131 -9.12 -13.70 4.36
CA GLU A 131 -10.11 -14.80 4.25
C GLU A 131 -11.21 -14.72 5.31
#